data_1aca99e2c40eda07d0539a3d866cc2b6
#
_entry.id   1aca99e2c40eda07d0539a3d866cc2b6
#
_cell.length_a   1.000
_cell.length_b   1.000
_cell.length_c   1.000
_cell.angle_alpha   90.00
_cell.angle_beta   90.00
_cell.angle_gamma   90.00
#
_symmetry.space_group_name_H-M   'P 1'
#
loop_
_entity.id
_entity.type
_entity.pdbx_description
1 polymer ?
#
loop_
_entity_poly.entity_id
_entity_poly.type
_entity_poly.pdbx_seq_one_letter_code
_entity_poly.pdbx_strand_id
1 'polypeptide(L)'
;MYQIVGKRGSGKTTKCFERARKQGAIVLCTNKRAMRVTADELGYQDIEIVELADMKDTARDQKVVVDEALYVFKNWLEKAFSVKVDAISFTEN
;
A
#
# COMPACT_ATOMS: atom_id res chain seq x y z
N MET A 1 -2.25 14.79 3.18
CA MET A 1 -1.86 13.46 2.70
C MET A 1 -1.01 13.57 1.44
N TYR A 2 0.14 12.95 1.44
CA TYR A 2 1.01 12.94 0.26
C TYR A 2 0.49 11.90 -0.75
N GLN A 3 0.39 12.29 -2.02
CA GLN A 3 -0.15 11.42 -3.07
C GLN A 3 0.96 11.04 -4.06
N ILE A 4 1.06 9.75 -4.34
CA ILE A 4 1.97 9.20 -5.35
C ILE A 4 1.09 8.75 -6.52
N VAL A 5 1.12 9.51 -7.61
CA VAL A 5 0.26 9.28 -8.77
C VAL A 5 1.14 9.04 -9.99
N GLY A 6 0.72 8.14 -10.85
CA GLY A 6 1.43 7.84 -12.08
C GLY A 6 0.80 6.68 -12.81
N LYS A 7 1.25 6.48 -14.03
CA LYS A 7 0.82 5.36 -14.85
C LYS A 7 1.53 4.08 -14.40
N ARG A 8 0.99 2.94 -14.81
CA ARG A 8 1.63 1.65 -14.60
C ARG A 8 3.06 1.67 -15.16
N GLY A 9 4.02 1.16 -14.39
CA GLY A 9 5.42 1.17 -14.79
C GLY A 9 6.15 2.49 -14.60
N SER A 10 5.55 3.47 -13.92
CA SER A 10 6.16 4.79 -13.69
C SER A 10 7.04 4.87 -12.43
N GLY A 11 7.28 3.75 -11.75
CA GLY A 11 8.09 3.73 -10.54
C GLY A 11 7.33 4.11 -9.26
N LYS A 12 6.00 4.00 -9.25
CA LYS A 12 5.19 4.33 -8.07
C LYS A 12 5.58 3.50 -6.85
N THR A 13 5.82 2.21 -7.04
CA THR A 13 6.20 1.31 -5.94
C THR A 13 7.52 1.74 -5.31
N THR A 14 8.53 2.08 -6.12
CA THR A 14 9.80 2.60 -5.63
C THR A 14 9.59 3.87 -4.82
N LYS A 15 8.74 4.79 -5.31
CA LYS A 15 8.42 6.02 -4.60
C LYS A 15 7.73 5.76 -3.27
N CYS A 16 6.88 4.72 -3.20
CA CYS A 16 6.26 4.30 -1.95
C CYS A 16 7.31 3.87 -0.93
N PHE A 17 8.29 3.08 -1.34
CA PHE A 17 9.38 2.65 -0.44
C PHE A 17 10.25 3.82 0.00
N GLU A 18 10.60 4.72 -0.92
CA GLU A 18 11.37 5.93 -0.59
C GLU A 18 10.64 6.78 0.45
N ARG A 19 9.34 6.97 0.25
CA ARG A 19 8.51 7.74 1.18
C ARG A 19 8.42 7.07 2.54
N ALA A 20 8.23 5.75 2.55
CA ALA A 20 8.14 4.97 3.79
C ALA A 20 9.44 5.07 4.59
N ARG A 21 10.58 4.93 3.93
CA ARG A 21 11.89 5.06 4.60
C ARG A 21 12.07 6.45 5.18
N LYS A 22 11.75 7.48 4.41
CA LYS A 22 11.90 8.88 4.82
C LYS A 22 11.01 9.21 6.02
N GLN A 23 9.81 8.67 6.07
CA GLN A 23 8.81 9.00 7.09
C GLN A 23 8.76 8.00 8.25
N GLY A 24 9.55 6.95 8.21
CA GLY A 24 9.45 5.88 9.21
C GLY A 24 8.11 5.16 9.15
N ALA A 25 7.57 4.97 7.94
CA ALA A 25 6.27 4.37 7.72
C ALA A 25 6.38 2.91 7.31
N ILE A 26 5.29 2.17 7.51
CA ILE A 26 5.13 0.82 6.95
C ILE A 26 4.44 0.93 5.59
N VAL A 27 4.58 -0.10 4.75
CA VAL A 27 3.93 -0.15 3.44
C VAL A 27 2.80 -1.17 3.47
N LEU A 28 1.59 -0.69 3.18
CA LEU A 28 0.39 -1.54 3.05
C LEU A 28 0.18 -1.88 1.58
N CYS A 29 0.03 -3.16 1.28
CA CYS A 29 -0.13 -3.65 -0.08
C CYS A 29 -1.17 -4.78 -0.13
N THR A 30 -1.48 -5.24 -1.35
CA THR A 30 -2.43 -6.34 -1.54
C THR A 30 -1.78 -7.72 -1.47
N ASN A 31 -0.48 -7.82 -1.77
CA ASN A 31 0.25 -9.09 -1.78
C ASN A 31 1.61 -8.89 -1.11
N LYS A 32 1.68 -9.21 0.17
CA LYS A 32 2.87 -9.03 0.99
C LYS A 32 4.07 -9.83 0.47
N ARG A 33 3.84 -11.07 0.04
CA ARG A 33 4.92 -11.92 -0.46
C ARG A 33 5.56 -11.33 -1.71
N ALA A 34 4.74 -10.94 -2.69
CA ALA A 34 5.25 -10.34 -3.93
C ALA A 34 5.94 -9.01 -3.65
N MET A 35 5.37 -8.20 -2.77
CA MET A 35 5.96 -6.91 -2.41
C MET A 35 7.30 -7.07 -1.69
N ARG A 36 7.43 -8.11 -0.85
CA ARG A 36 8.71 -8.41 -0.18
C ARG A 36 9.81 -8.71 -1.19
N VAL A 37 9.50 -9.49 -2.23
CA VAL A 37 10.46 -9.78 -3.30
C VAL A 37 10.89 -8.48 -3.98
N THR A 38 9.94 -7.65 -4.36
CA THR A 38 10.22 -6.36 -5.01
C THR A 38 11.07 -5.46 -4.12
N ALA A 39 10.72 -5.35 -2.84
CA ALA A 39 11.45 -4.52 -1.89
C ALA A 39 12.90 -4.99 -1.75
N ASP A 40 13.12 -6.29 -1.66
CA ASP A 40 14.45 -6.86 -1.53
C ASP A 40 15.30 -6.58 -2.78
N GLU A 41 14.70 -6.70 -3.96
CA GLU A 41 15.38 -6.40 -5.23
C GLU A 41 15.77 -4.92 -5.35
N LEU A 42 14.94 -4.04 -4.80
CA LEU A 42 15.17 -2.60 -4.85
C LEU A 42 16.04 -2.07 -3.70
N GLY A 43 16.46 -2.94 -2.77
CA GLY A 43 17.32 -2.54 -1.65
C GLY A 43 16.57 -1.99 -0.44
N TYR A 44 15.29 -2.33 -0.29
CA TYR A 44 14.45 -1.86 0.82
C TYR A 44 14.11 -2.99 1.80
N GLN A 45 15.10 -3.79 2.19
CA GLN A 45 14.92 -4.89 3.14
C GLN A 45 14.50 -4.40 4.53
N ASP A 46 14.81 -3.14 4.85
CA ASP A 46 14.53 -2.50 6.13
C ASP A 46 13.06 -2.05 6.28
N ILE A 47 12.29 -2.02 5.20
CA ILE A 47 10.91 -1.54 5.23
C ILE A 47 9.96 -2.66 5.63
N GLU A 48 9.11 -2.39 6.63
CA GLU A 48 8.05 -3.33 7.03
C GLU A 48 6.91 -3.27 6.02
N ILE A 49 6.45 -4.44 5.60
CA ILE A 49 5.37 -4.59 4.63
C ILE A 49 4.22 -5.34 5.29
N VAL A 50 3.01 -4.83 5.13
CA VAL A 50 1.80 -5.40 5.74
C VAL A 50 0.67 -5.52 4.72
N GLU A 51 -0.28 -6.40 5.01
CA GLU A 51 -1.56 -6.51 4.31
C GLU A 51 -2.68 -6.04 5.25
N LEU A 52 -3.89 -5.94 4.72
CA LEU A 52 -5.05 -5.51 5.53
C LEU A 52 -5.24 -6.35 6.78
N ALA A 53 -5.02 -7.67 6.68
CA ALA A 53 -5.17 -8.57 7.82
C ALA A 53 -4.22 -8.23 8.98
N ASP A 54 -3.07 -7.62 8.66
CA ASP A 54 -2.06 -7.24 9.66
C ASP A 54 -2.36 -5.92 10.36
N MET A 55 -3.31 -5.13 9.83
CA MET A 55 -3.54 -3.77 10.32
C MET A 55 -4.05 -3.71 11.75
N LYS A 56 -4.77 -4.74 12.19
CA LYS A 56 -5.26 -4.82 13.57
C LYS A 56 -4.13 -4.90 14.60
N ASP A 57 -2.95 -5.38 14.17
CA ASP A 57 -1.77 -5.52 15.03
C ASP A 57 -0.82 -4.34 14.91
N THR A 58 -1.19 -3.34 14.10
CA THR A 58 -0.37 -2.15 13.86
C THR A 58 -0.48 -1.18 15.02
N ALA A 59 0.65 -0.60 15.41
CA ALA A 59 0.69 0.38 16.49
C ALA A 59 -0.19 1.59 16.16
N ARG A 60 -0.80 2.15 17.21
CA ARG A 60 -1.61 3.37 17.09
C ARG A 60 -0.75 4.51 16.56
N ASP A 61 -1.33 5.33 15.68
CA ASP A 61 -0.68 6.48 15.05
C ASP A 61 0.51 6.12 14.16
N GLN A 62 0.67 4.83 13.81
CA GLN A 62 1.68 4.40 12.86
C GLN A 62 1.41 5.03 11.49
N LYS A 63 2.44 5.64 10.90
CA LYS A 63 2.33 6.14 9.52
C LYS A 63 2.31 4.96 8.55
N VAL A 64 1.44 5.07 7.54
CA VAL A 64 1.26 4.01 6.55
C VAL A 64 1.32 4.62 5.14
N VAL A 65 2.14 4.01 4.28
CA VAL A 65 2.13 4.30 2.86
C VAL A 65 1.36 3.19 2.17
N VAL A 66 0.32 3.54 1.42
CA VAL A 66 -0.56 2.56 0.77
C VAL A 66 -0.20 2.45 -0.70
N ASP A 67 0.27 1.27 -1.12
CA ASP A 67 0.53 0.99 -2.53
C ASP A 67 -0.73 0.38 -3.15
N GLU A 68 -1.09 0.82 -4.36
CA GLU A 68 -2.31 0.38 -5.06
C GLU A 68 -3.56 0.60 -4.21
N ALA A 69 -3.74 1.83 -3.73
CA ALA A 69 -4.79 2.18 -2.74
C ALA A 69 -6.19 1.76 -3.17
N LEU A 70 -6.54 1.89 -4.45
CA LEU A 70 -7.87 1.51 -4.94
C LEU A 70 -8.11 0.01 -4.80
N TYR A 71 -7.11 -0.81 -5.07
CA TYR A 71 -7.22 -2.27 -4.91
C TYR A 71 -7.28 -2.67 -3.44
N VAL A 72 -6.53 -2.01 -2.58
CA VAL A 72 -6.59 -2.24 -1.14
C VAL A 72 -8.00 -1.93 -0.62
N PHE A 73 -8.55 -0.78 -1.00
CA PHE A 73 -9.88 -0.35 -0.61
C PHE A 73 -10.97 -1.30 -1.12
N LYS A 74 -10.88 -1.68 -2.40
CA LYS A 74 -11.80 -2.64 -3.01
C LYS A 74 -11.81 -3.96 -2.25
N ASN A 75 -10.62 -4.51 -2.00
CA ASN A 75 -10.47 -5.79 -1.30
C ASN A 75 -11.05 -5.71 0.12
N TRP A 76 -10.82 -4.60 0.81
CA TRP A 76 -11.36 -4.41 2.14
C TRP A 76 -12.89 -4.43 2.15
N LEU A 77 -13.51 -3.65 1.27
CA LEU A 77 -14.96 -3.60 1.16
C LEU A 77 -15.56 -4.97 0.85
N GLU A 78 -14.98 -5.68 -0.12
CA GLU A 78 -15.49 -6.97 -0.55
C GLU A 78 -15.41 -8.02 0.55
N LYS A 79 -14.31 -8.03 1.32
CA LYS A 79 -14.14 -8.99 2.40
C LYS A 79 -14.92 -8.64 3.65
N ALA A 80 -14.92 -7.36 4.04
CA ALA A 80 -15.56 -6.93 5.27
C ALA A 80 -17.09 -7.01 5.19
N PHE A 81 -17.66 -6.77 4.02
CA PHE A 81 -19.11 -6.64 3.83
C PHE A 81 -19.72 -7.66 2.87
N SER A 82 -18.92 -8.61 2.37
CA SER A 82 -19.38 -9.65 1.43
C SER A 82 -20.10 -9.07 0.20
N VAL A 83 -19.54 -8.01 -0.36
CA VAL A 83 -20.07 -7.34 -1.55
C VAL A 83 -19.06 -7.41 -2.68
N LYS A 84 -19.50 -7.04 -3.90
CA LYS A 84 -18.60 -6.85 -5.04
C LYS A 84 -18.61 -5.37 -5.40
N VAL A 85 -17.42 -4.79 -5.50
CA VAL A 85 -17.26 -3.39 -5.92
C VAL A 85 -17.31 -3.35 -7.45
N ASP A 86 -18.32 -2.68 -7.99
CA ASP A 86 -18.52 -2.55 -9.43
C ASP A 86 -17.73 -1.37 -10.00
N ALA A 87 -17.72 -0.25 -9.29
CA ALA A 87 -17.07 0.97 -9.77
C ALA A 87 -16.62 1.84 -8.62
N ILE A 88 -15.56 2.60 -8.86
CA ILE A 88 -14.99 3.57 -7.92
C ILE A 88 -14.72 4.86 -8.70
N SER A 89 -15.08 6.00 -8.13
CA SER A 89 -14.63 7.27 -8.64
C SER A 89 -13.73 7.96 -7.63
N PHE A 90 -12.80 8.74 -8.11
CA PHE A 90 -11.91 9.52 -7.26
C PHE A 90 -11.47 10.78 -8.00
N THR A 91 -11.07 11.79 -7.23
CA THR A 91 -10.55 13.03 -7.80
C THR A 91 -9.02 12.95 -7.83
N GLU A 92 -8.47 13.10 -9.00
CA GLU A 92 -7.02 13.18 -9.17
C GLU A 92 -6.59 14.66 -9.07
N ASN A 93 -5.66 14.93 -8.16
CA ASN A 93 -5.13 16.28 -7.93
C ASN A 93 -3.72 16.44 -8.49
#